data_836eacef270dd50c560c785cbd56a0a8
#
_entry.id   836eacef270dd50c560c785cbd56a0a8
#
_cell.length_a   1.000
_cell.length_b   1.000
_cell.length_c   1.000
_cell.angle_alpha   90.00
_cell.angle_beta   90.00
_cell.angle_gamma   90.00
#
_symmetry.space_group_name_H-M   'P 1'
#
loop_
_entity.id
_entity.type
_entity.pdbx_description
1 polymer ?
#
loop_
_entity_poly.entity_id
_entity_poly.type
_entity_poly.pdbx_seq_one_letter_code
_entity_poly.pdbx_strand_id
1 'polypeptide(L)'
;MEIRILYKAVGRPWQEASIANTLGAMQATVGGYIETARIAKNAVVVCNEEGLIRGLPYNCRVMGTDFVGDIFVAGTKGDEFVDVPVSLGDWQRYWIGGGQ
;
A
#
# COMPACT_ATOMS: atom_id res chain seq x y z
N MET A 1 -13.26 -12.45 5.59
CA MET A 1 -13.01 -12.22 4.18
C MET A 1 -11.63 -11.61 3.99
N GLU A 2 -10.94 -12.02 2.96
CA GLU A 2 -9.60 -11.48 2.67
C GLU A 2 -9.61 -10.73 1.37
N ILE A 3 -8.68 -9.79 1.25
CA ILE A 3 -8.44 -9.09 0.00
C ILE A 3 -7.00 -9.29 -0.41
N ARG A 4 -6.77 -9.29 -1.73
CA ARG A 4 -5.43 -9.35 -2.30
C ARG A 4 -4.86 -7.94 -2.34
N ILE A 5 -3.64 -7.80 -1.89
CA ILE A 5 -2.94 -6.52 -1.84
C ILE A 5 -1.56 -6.67 -2.45
N LEU A 6 -0.92 -5.55 -2.74
CA LEU A 6 0.51 -5.52 -3.04
C LEU A 6 1.19 -4.85 -1.87
N TYR A 7 2.09 -5.56 -1.23
CA TYR A 7 2.69 -5.16 0.04
C TYR A 7 4.18 -4.86 -0.14
N LYS A 8 4.64 -3.81 0.52
CA LYS A 8 6.06 -3.50 0.53
C LYS A 8 6.51 -3.12 1.93
N ALA A 9 7.30 -4.00 2.54
CA ALA A 9 8.00 -3.68 3.77
C ALA A 9 9.23 -2.84 3.45
N VAL A 10 9.64 -2.04 4.41
CA VAL A 10 10.86 -1.23 4.28
C VAL A 10 12.05 -2.14 3.97
N GLY A 11 12.81 -1.80 2.94
CA GLY A 11 13.99 -2.55 2.56
C GLY A 11 13.72 -3.85 1.84
N ARG A 12 12.48 -4.14 1.48
CA ARG A 12 12.10 -5.37 0.79
C ARG A 12 11.41 -5.06 -0.52
N PRO A 13 11.41 -6.00 -1.47
CA PRO A 13 10.70 -5.78 -2.73
C PRO A 13 9.18 -5.84 -2.52
N TRP A 14 8.47 -5.30 -3.49
CA TRP A 14 7.02 -5.46 -3.56
C TRP A 14 6.68 -6.94 -3.65
N GLN A 15 5.59 -7.34 -2.99
CA GLN A 15 5.12 -8.72 -3.07
C GLN A 15 3.59 -8.74 -3.00
N GLU A 16 3.02 -9.77 -3.60
CA GLU A 16 1.60 -9.99 -3.50
C GLU A 16 1.29 -10.67 -2.17
N ALA A 17 0.20 -10.26 -1.53
CA ALA A 17 -0.20 -10.83 -0.26
C ALA A 17 -1.71 -10.75 -0.12
N SER A 18 -2.24 -11.41 0.89
CA SER A 18 -3.65 -11.34 1.26
C SER A 18 -3.74 -10.99 2.71
N ILE A 19 -4.68 -10.12 3.06
CA ILE A 19 -4.94 -9.78 4.46
C ILE A 19 -6.44 -9.80 4.70
N ALA A 20 -6.82 -9.97 5.95
CA ALA A 20 -8.23 -9.86 6.32
C ALA A 20 -8.71 -8.45 5.97
N ASN A 21 -9.91 -8.35 5.44
CA ASN A 21 -10.48 -7.06 5.07
C ASN A 21 -11.10 -6.42 6.31
N THR A 22 -10.26 -6.07 7.27
CA THR A 22 -10.65 -5.46 8.53
C THR A 22 -9.70 -4.31 8.84
N LEU A 23 -10.20 -3.33 9.55
CA LEU A 23 -9.36 -2.21 9.98
C LEU A 23 -8.19 -2.69 10.83
N GLY A 24 -8.46 -3.65 11.73
CA GLY A 24 -7.40 -4.18 12.59
C GLY A 24 -6.25 -4.82 11.82
N ALA A 25 -6.57 -5.59 10.77
CA ALA A 25 -5.53 -6.20 9.95
C ALA A 25 -4.72 -5.15 9.20
N MET A 26 -5.38 -4.12 8.71
CA MET A 26 -4.70 -3.03 8.00
C MET A 26 -3.80 -2.25 8.93
N GLN A 27 -4.28 -1.95 10.14
CA GLN A 27 -3.49 -1.26 11.14
C GLN A 27 -2.27 -2.09 11.54
N ALA A 28 -2.45 -3.40 11.71
CA ALA A 28 -1.32 -4.28 12.04
C ALA A 28 -0.28 -4.28 10.93
N THR A 29 -0.73 -4.24 9.67
CA THR A 29 0.18 -4.26 8.53
C THR A 29 1.05 -3.03 8.45
N VAL A 30 0.50 -1.85 8.74
CA VAL A 30 1.29 -0.61 8.67
C VAL A 30 1.80 -0.14 10.03
N GLY A 31 1.46 -0.83 11.10
CA GLY A 31 1.99 -0.55 12.42
C GLY A 31 1.32 0.61 13.16
N GLY A 32 0.09 0.97 12.81
CA GLY A 32 -0.62 2.05 13.46
C GLY A 32 -1.86 2.44 12.68
N TYR A 33 -2.41 3.60 12.99
CA TYR A 33 -3.58 4.09 12.28
C TYR A 33 -3.26 4.25 10.80
N ILE A 34 -4.26 3.98 9.96
CA ILE A 34 -4.04 4.02 8.53
C ILE A 34 -4.41 5.37 7.95
N GLU A 35 -3.70 5.70 6.87
CA GLU A 35 -4.01 6.82 6.00
C GLU A 35 -3.97 6.28 4.57
N THR A 36 -4.82 6.80 3.70
CA THR A 36 -4.85 6.36 2.31
C THR A 36 -4.43 7.50 1.40
N ALA A 37 -3.65 7.15 0.38
CA ALA A 37 -3.25 8.08 -0.67
C ALA A 37 -3.78 7.52 -1.98
N ARG A 38 -4.69 8.24 -2.62
CA ARG A 38 -5.29 7.76 -3.86
C ARG A 38 -4.30 7.87 -5.01
N ILE A 39 -4.14 6.77 -5.72
CA ILE A 39 -3.21 6.71 -6.86
C ILE A 39 -3.94 6.44 -8.17
N ALA A 40 -5.20 6.02 -8.09
CA ALA A 40 -6.03 5.80 -9.27
C ALA A 40 -7.48 5.83 -8.83
N LYS A 41 -8.39 5.82 -9.79
CA LYS A 41 -9.82 5.85 -9.50
C LYS A 41 -10.23 4.70 -8.56
N ASN A 42 -9.58 3.56 -8.69
CA ASN A 42 -9.95 2.34 -7.99
C ASN A 42 -8.81 1.75 -7.15
N ALA A 43 -7.82 2.55 -6.80
CA ALA A 43 -6.68 2.04 -6.01
C ALA A 43 -6.11 3.13 -5.12
N VAL A 44 -5.65 2.69 -3.93
CA VAL A 44 -5.01 3.57 -2.94
C VAL A 44 -3.78 2.88 -2.37
N VAL A 45 -2.82 3.69 -1.95
CA VAL A 45 -1.74 3.24 -1.07
C VAL A 45 -2.24 3.43 0.36
N VAL A 46 -2.06 2.42 1.19
CA VAL A 46 -2.39 2.48 2.62
C VAL A 46 -1.09 2.54 3.39
N CYS A 47 -0.96 3.54 4.25
CA CYS A 47 0.27 3.79 5.00
C CYS A 47 -0.08 4.17 6.43
N ASN A 48 0.97 4.33 7.25
CA ASN A 48 0.81 4.73 8.65
C ASN A 48 0.56 6.23 8.69
N GLU A 49 -0.54 6.62 9.29
CA GLU A 49 -0.95 8.03 9.39
C GLU A 49 0.09 8.88 10.10
N GLU A 50 0.79 8.31 11.06
CA GLU A 50 1.77 9.02 11.89
C GLU A 50 3.22 8.69 11.52
N GLY A 51 3.43 8.11 10.34
CA GLY A 51 4.75 7.60 9.98
C GLY A 51 5.85 8.63 10.04
N LEU A 52 5.60 9.84 9.52
CA LEU A 52 6.61 10.90 9.53
C LEU A 52 6.87 11.39 10.95
N ILE A 53 5.82 11.60 11.73
CA ILE A 53 5.96 12.08 13.11
C ILE A 53 6.73 11.06 13.95
N ARG A 54 6.49 9.78 13.71
CA ARG A 54 7.11 8.70 14.47
C ARG A 54 8.51 8.35 13.95
N GLY A 55 8.95 9.00 12.86
CA GLY A 55 10.27 8.76 12.32
C GLY A 55 10.45 7.39 11.70
N LEU A 56 9.39 6.84 11.12
CA LEU A 56 9.52 5.53 10.46
C LEU A 56 10.49 5.63 9.29
N PRO A 57 11.24 4.57 9.02
CA PRO A 57 12.24 4.61 7.94
C PRO A 57 11.58 4.78 6.57
N TYR A 58 12.31 5.41 5.67
CA TYR A 58 11.86 5.62 4.30
C TYR A 58 11.60 4.29 3.62
N ASN A 59 10.53 4.21 2.87
CA ASN A 59 10.19 3.01 2.11
C ASN A 59 10.45 3.21 0.62
N CYS A 60 9.63 4.01 -0.03
CA CYS A 60 9.71 4.17 -1.47
C CYS A 60 8.86 5.33 -1.93
N ARG A 61 9.01 5.66 -3.21
CA ARG A 61 8.19 6.68 -3.86
C ARG A 61 7.19 5.99 -4.79
N VAL A 62 5.95 6.40 -4.71
CA VAL A 62 4.88 5.91 -5.60
C VAL A 62 4.17 7.12 -6.18
N MET A 63 4.16 7.23 -7.51
CA MET A 63 3.46 8.30 -8.21
C MET A 63 3.85 9.69 -7.69
N GLY A 64 5.14 9.87 -7.39
CA GLY A 64 5.66 11.16 -6.96
C GLY A 64 5.50 11.45 -5.47
N THR A 65 4.93 10.55 -4.71
CA THR A 65 4.77 10.69 -3.26
C THR A 65 5.71 9.74 -2.54
N ASP A 66 6.42 10.26 -1.54
CA ASP A 66 7.32 9.47 -0.72
C ASP A 66 6.56 8.87 0.45
N PHE A 67 6.83 7.58 0.70
CA PHE A 67 6.20 6.85 1.80
C PHE A 67 7.24 6.34 2.77
N VAL A 68 6.89 6.34 4.06
CA VAL A 68 7.73 5.81 5.13
C VAL A 68 6.98 4.68 5.83
N GLY A 69 7.74 3.73 6.40
CA GLY A 69 7.17 2.56 7.04
C GLY A 69 6.63 1.56 6.01
N ASP A 70 6.08 0.46 6.52
CA ASP A 70 5.51 -0.57 5.65
C ASP A 70 4.20 -0.07 5.06
N ILE A 71 3.98 -0.35 3.79
CA ILE A 71 2.79 0.13 3.06
C ILE A 71 2.21 -0.99 2.21
N PHE A 72 0.97 -0.79 1.76
CA PHE A 72 0.40 -1.71 0.77
C PHE A 72 -0.54 -0.95 -0.16
N VAL A 73 -0.83 -1.56 -1.29
CA VAL A 73 -1.78 -1.05 -2.28
C VAL A 73 -3.00 -1.94 -2.24
N ALA A 74 -4.16 -1.33 -2.16
CA ALA A 74 -5.44 -2.04 -2.19
C ALA A 74 -6.33 -1.41 -3.24
N GLY A 75 -7.32 -2.18 -3.68
CA GLY A 75 -8.36 -1.64 -4.53
C GLY A 75 -9.44 -0.97 -3.71
N THR A 76 -10.21 -0.11 -4.36
CA THR A 76 -11.37 0.52 -3.73
C THR A 76 -12.57 0.44 -4.65
N LYS A 77 -13.76 0.28 -4.04
CA LYS A 77 -15.03 0.33 -4.73
C LYS A 77 -16.00 1.04 -3.81
N GLY A 78 -16.29 2.30 -4.15
CA GLY A 78 -17.05 3.13 -3.22
C GLY A 78 -16.26 3.33 -1.94
N ASP A 79 -16.87 3.02 -0.81
CA ASP A 79 -16.23 3.16 0.50
C ASP A 79 -15.54 1.88 0.95
N GLU A 80 -15.51 0.85 0.12
CA GLU A 80 -14.98 -0.45 0.52
C GLU A 80 -13.60 -0.70 -0.07
N PHE A 81 -12.76 -1.38 0.71
CA PHE A 81 -11.53 -1.95 0.16
C PHE A 81 -11.85 -3.26 -0.53
N VAL A 82 -11.23 -3.46 -1.67
CA VAL A 82 -11.38 -4.69 -2.46
C VAL A 82 -10.01 -5.13 -2.94
N ASP A 83 -9.95 -6.24 -3.66
CA ASP A 83 -8.68 -6.73 -4.22
C ASP A 83 -8.03 -5.62 -5.03
N VAL A 84 -6.70 -5.56 -4.95
CA VAL A 84 -5.93 -4.63 -5.77
C VAL A 84 -6.20 -4.94 -7.25
N PRO A 85 -6.48 -3.92 -8.07
CA PRO A 85 -6.90 -4.15 -9.45
C PRO A 85 -5.76 -4.43 -10.42
N VAL A 86 -4.54 -4.53 -9.94
CA VAL A 86 -3.37 -4.69 -10.80
C VAL A 86 -2.54 -5.85 -10.29
N SER A 87 -1.89 -6.57 -11.21
CA SER A 87 -0.99 -7.65 -10.83
C SER A 87 0.34 -7.09 -10.35
N LEU A 88 1.09 -7.90 -9.62
CA LEU A 88 2.42 -7.50 -9.17
C LEU A 88 3.32 -7.16 -10.36
N GLY A 89 3.27 -7.96 -11.41
CA GLY A 89 4.09 -7.71 -12.60
C GLY A 89 3.76 -6.38 -13.26
N ASP A 90 2.48 -6.10 -13.44
CA ASP A 90 2.06 -4.84 -14.04
C ASP A 90 2.38 -3.66 -13.13
N TRP A 91 2.22 -3.84 -11.82
CA TRP A 91 2.57 -2.81 -10.85
C TRP A 91 4.04 -2.42 -10.99
N GLN A 92 4.91 -3.40 -11.02
CA GLN A 92 6.35 -3.15 -11.12
C GLN A 92 6.74 -2.56 -12.47
N ARG A 93 6.02 -2.93 -13.54
CA ARG A 93 6.35 -2.49 -14.89
C ARG A 93 5.81 -1.11 -15.22
N TYR A 94 4.57 -0.82 -14.81
CA TYR A 94 3.88 0.36 -15.29
C TYR A 94 3.65 1.43 -14.24
N TRP A 95 3.59 1.06 -12.96
CA TRP A 95 3.24 2.01 -11.90
C TRP A 95 4.45 2.58 -11.19
N ILE A 96 5.40 1.74 -10.85
CA ILE A 96 6.63 2.22 -10.23
C ILE A 96 7.78 2.17 -11.21
N GLY A 97 7.46 1.71 -12.42
CA GLY A 97 8.19 1.95 -13.62
C GLY A 97 9.57 1.40 -13.69
N GLY A 98 9.92 0.97 -14.89
CA GLY A 98 11.26 0.47 -15.16
C GLY A 98 12.34 1.50 -14.94
N GLY A 99 12.04 2.72 -14.66
CA GLY A 99 13.03 3.74 -14.42
C GLY A 99 13.21 4.09 -12.95
N GLN A 100 12.52 3.39 -12.11
CA GLN A 100 12.49 3.75 -10.69
C GLN A 100 13.57 3.10 -9.88
#